data_f26f854102613e517968b9dbb3f83807
#
_entry.id   f26f854102613e517968b9dbb3f83807
#
_cell.length_a   1.000
_cell.length_b   1.000
_cell.length_c   1.000
_cell.angle_alpha   90.00
_cell.angle_beta   90.00
_cell.angle_gamma   90.00
#
_symmetry.space_group_name_H-M   'P 1'
#
loop_
_entity.id
_entity.type
_entity.pdbx_description
1 polymer ?
#
loop_
_entity_poly.entity_id
_entity_poly.type
_entity_poly.pdbx_seq_one_letter_code
_entity_poly.pdbx_strand_id
1 'polypeptide(L)'
;MAVGAPHPIGTPLGEAFAGFGTDGVRGLVGEQVTPALALQLGYWCGQVLRSDGPVVIGMDSRSSGPMLTAALTAGLTAAGRQVWNLGLCPTPAVPLSIRRTAAAGGLMVSASHNPPGDNGIKVFGASGAKLPKDQQLAIEAGLRGQPSADDRGLSAIGTVHERPGLLLDYQNHLWQSVAGRRLEGCRVVLDLCWGSATACGEAVFRELGAEVQVLHGTPDGSRINVGCGSTHLEPLRQAVVAGGACMGFGFDGDADRMLAVDARGRVFDGDQILYLWGSALLEAGELPDNRLVAT
;
A
#
# COMPACT_ATOMS: atom_id res chain seq x y z
N MET A 1 -22.58 6.85 37.64
CA MET A 1 -22.32 6.30 36.31
C MET A 1 -21.42 5.07 36.50
N ALA A 2 -21.91 3.88 36.18
CA ALA A 2 -21.13 2.66 36.28
C ALA A 2 -19.98 2.77 35.26
N VAL A 3 -18.75 2.72 35.71
CA VAL A 3 -17.61 2.53 34.85
C VAL A 3 -17.78 1.14 34.24
N GLY A 4 -18.16 1.07 32.96
CA GLY A 4 -18.28 -0.20 32.25
C GLY A 4 -16.97 -0.98 32.35
N ALA A 5 -17.02 -2.31 32.32
CA ALA A 5 -15.84 -3.14 32.32
C ALA A 5 -14.90 -2.68 31.19
N PRO A 6 -13.56 -2.62 31.44
CA PRO A 6 -12.64 -2.18 30.41
C PRO A 6 -12.75 -3.08 29.17
N HIS A 7 -12.83 -2.48 27.98
CA HIS A 7 -12.85 -3.21 26.72
C HIS A 7 -11.57 -4.04 26.59
N PRO A 8 -11.62 -5.29 26.09
CA PRO A 8 -10.44 -6.19 26.04
C PRO A 8 -9.22 -5.63 25.27
N ILE A 9 -9.40 -4.64 24.43
CA ILE A 9 -8.32 -3.97 23.69
C ILE A 9 -7.96 -2.59 24.27
N GLY A 10 -8.34 -2.28 25.49
CA GLY A 10 -7.99 -1.05 26.20
C GLY A 10 -9.04 0.05 26.13
N THR A 11 -8.70 1.23 26.61
CA THR A 11 -9.58 2.38 26.65
C THR A 11 -9.83 2.92 25.23
N PRO A 12 -11.07 3.18 24.82
CA PRO A 12 -11.38 3.79 23.52
C PRO A 12 -10.65 5.12 23.34
N LEU A 13 -10.30 5.43 22.08
CA LEU A 13 -9.60 6.66 21.73
C LEU A 13 -10.48 7.92 21.88
N GLY A 14 -11.80 7.74 21.91
CA GLY A 14 -12.73 8.85 22.05
C GLY A 14 -12.64 9.85 20.90
N GLU A 15 -12.78 11.14 21.23
CA GLU A 15 -12.70 12.22 20.25
C GLU A 15 -11.25 12.55 19.79
N ALA A 16 -10.24 11.98 20.44
CA ALA A 16 -8.85 12.09 19.98
C ALA A 16 -8.60 11.44 18.62
N PHE A 17 -9.50 10.53 18.20
CA PHE A 17 -9.45 9.94 16.86
C PHE A 17 -10.13 10.86 15.84
N ALA A 18 -9.33 11.48 14.96
CA ALA A 18 -9.80 12.43 13.95
C ALA A 18 -10.68 11.81 12.84
N GLY A 19 -10.73 10.48 12.73
CA GLY A 19 -11.49 9.75 11.70
C GLY A 19 -10.65 9.29 10.51
N PHE A 20 -11.29 8.57 9.59
CA PHE A 20 -10.68 8.18 8.32
C PHE A 20 -10.62 9.38 7.37
N GLY A 21 -9.43 9.67 6.88
CA GLY A 21 -9.23 10.55 5.72
C GLY A 21 -9.55 9.84 4.39
N THR A 22 -9.19 10.51 3.28
CA THR A 22 -9.41 9.97 1.94
C THR A 22 -8.70 8.64 1.71
N ASP A 23 -7.52 8.44 2.30
CA ASP A 23 -6.67 7.24 2.11
C ASP A 23 -6.32 6.54 3.43
N GLY A 24 -7.29 6.36 4.29
CA GLY A 24 -7.09 5.74 5.59
C GLY A 24 -6.75 6.74 6.69
N VAL A 25 -6.03 6.29 7.71
CA VAL A 25 -5.52 7.11 8.81
C VAL A 25 -4.07 7.46 8.52
N ARG A 26 -3.68 8.74 8.62
CA ARG A 26 -2.29 9.19 8.43
C ARG A 26 -1.94 10.25 9.46
N GLY A 27 -0.67 10.35 9.79
CA GLY A 27 -0.13 11.40 10.66
C GLY A 27 1.24 11.09 11.20
N LEU A 28 1.73 11.97 12.06
CA LEU A 28 3.01 11.84 12.73
C LEU A 28 2.99 10.65 13.70
N VAL A 29 3.99 9.79 13.59
CA VAL A 29 4.13 8.62 14.45
C VAL A 29 4.42 9.04 15.89
N GLY A 30 3.71 8.43 16.84
CA GLY A 30 3.80 8.78 18.26
C GLY A 30 2.81 9.86 18.70
N GLU A 31 2.21 10.59 17.78
CA GLU A 31 1.17 11.58 18.05
C GLU A 31 -0.20 11.10 17.51
N GLN A 32 -0.41 11.17 16.19
CA GLN A 32 -1.65 10.76 15.55
C GLN A 32 -1.68 9.25 15.24
N VAL A 33 -0.53 8.69 14.82
CA VAL A 33 -0.41 7.28 14.49
C VAL A 33 0.40 6.57 15.57
N THR A 34 -0.29 5.90 16.49
CA THR A 34 0.29 5.26 17.66
C THR A 34 0.07 3.75 17.64
N PRO A 35 0.87 2.95 18.40
CA PRO A 35 0.60 1.52 18.58
C PRO A 35 -0.78 1.25 19.18
N ALA A 36 -1.27 2.11 20.07
CA ALA A 36 -2.60 1.99 20.66
C ALA A 36 -3.71 2.16 19.61
N LEU A 37 -3.57 3.15 18.72
CA LEU A 37 -4.47 3.30 17.58
C LEU A 37 -4.41 2.06 16.68
N ALA A 38 -3.22 1.59 16.32
CA ALA A 38 -3.06 0.44 15.43
C ALA A 38 -3.68 -0.84 16.01
N LEU A 39 -3.48 -1.11 17.32
CA LEU A 39 -4.10 -2.24 18.01
C LEU A 39 -5.64 -2.18 17.91
N GLN A 40 -6.22 -1.05 18.28
CA GLN A 40 -7.68 -0.87 18.27
C GLN A 40 -8.24 -0.89 16.84
N LEU A 41 -7.55 -0.26 15.90
CA LEU A 41 -7.95 -0.28 14.48
C LEU A 41 -7.93 -1.71 13.93
N GLY A 42 -6.91 -2.51 14.24
CA GLY A 42 -6.84 -3.92 13.88
C GLY A 42 -8.03 -4.72 14.42
N TYR A 43 -8.37 -4.53 15.71
CA TYR A 43 -9.51 -5.19 16.32
C TYR A 43 -10.83 -4.82 15.62
N TRP A 44 -11.11 -3.53 15.48
CA TRP A 44 -12.36 -3.08 14.87
C TRP A 44 -12.45 -3.43 13.37
N CYS A 45 -11.35 -3.41 12.64
CA CYS A 45 -11.32 -3.96 11.29
C CYS A 45 -11.69 -5.45 11.29
N GLY A 46 -11.14 -6.22 12.22
CA GLY A 46 -11.47 -7.63 12.37
C GLY A 46 -12.94 -7.89 12.66
N GLN A 47 -13.60 -7.05 13.45
CA GLN A 47 -15.02 -7.16 13.75
C GLN A 47 -15.91 -6.78 12.55
N VAL A 48 -15.55 -5.72 11.81
CA VAL A 48 -16.38 -5.13 10.76
C VAL A 48 -16.25 -5.85 9.41
N LEU A 49 -15.09 -6.45 9.10
CA LEU A 49 -14.92 -7.22 7.88
C LEU A 49 -15.85 -8.43 7.85
N ARG A 50 -16.72 -8.50 6.81
CA ARG A 50 -17.88 -9.41 6.80
C ARG A 50 -17.58 -10.84 6.38
N SER A 51 -16.50 -11.09 5.63
CA SER A 51 -16.16 -12.45 5.19
C SER A 51 -15.23 -13.18 6.16
N ASP A 52 -15.25 -14.51 6.13
CA ASP A 52 -14.50 -15.36 7.07
C ASP A 52 -13.04 -15.62 6.66
N GLY A 53 -12.61 -15.08 5.54
CA GLY A 53 -11.24 -15.26 5.04
C GLY A 53 -10.17 -14.57 5.90
N PRO A 54 -8.88 -14.81 5.60
CA PRO A 54 -7.77 -14.15 6.27
C PRO A 54 -7.78 -12.63 6.00
N VAL A 55 -7.08 -11.86 6.82
CA VAL A 55 -6.80 -10.45 6.59
C VAL A 55 -5.34 -10.30 6.18
N VAL A 56 -5.12 -9.69 5.03
CA VAL A 56 -3.77 -9.47 4.47
C VAL A 56 -3.18 -8.20 5.04
N ILE A 57 -1.92 -8.22 5.49
CA ILE A 57 -1.18 -7.02 5.92
C ILE A 57 0.10 -6.89 5.10
N GLY A 58 0.37 -5.66 4.63
CA GLY A 58 1.64 -5.26 4.04
C GLY A 58 2.13 -3.95 4.64
N MET A 59 3.40 -3.61 4.41
CA MET A 59 3.98 -2.35 4.87
C MET A 59 4.99 -1.82 3.84
N ASP A 60 5.23 -0.49 3.88
CA ASP A 60 6.37 0.13 3.21
C ASP A 60 7.64 0.04 4.08
N SER A 61 8.72 0.71 3.66
CA SER A 61 10.02 0.61 4.34
C SER A 61 10.17 1.50 5.59
N ARG A 62 9.15 2.26 6.00
CA ARG A 62 9.21 3.16 7.16
C ARG A 62 9.62 2.43 8.43
N SER A 63 10.52 3.02 9.22
CA SER A 63 11.04 2.42 10.45
C SER A 63 9.96 2.08 11.47
N SER A 64 8.84 2.79 11.46
CA SER A 64 7.67 2.51 12.31
C SER A 64 6.77 1.38 11.78
N GLY A 65 6.97 0.92 10.55
CA GLY A 65 6.17 -0.12 9.91
C GLY A 65 6.06 -1.40 10.74
N PRO A 66 7.17 -2.02 11.18
CA PRO A 66 7.12 -3.26 11.97
C PRO A 66 6.33 -3.11 13.27
N MET A 67 6.51 -2.00 14.00
CA MET A 67 5.79 -1.72 15.25
C MET A 67 4.27 -1.62 15.02
N LEU A 68 3.85 -0.85 14.01
CA LEU A 68 2.44 -0.66 13.69
C LEU A 68 1.81 -1.96 13.15
N THR A 69 2.52 -2.71 12.32
CA THR A 69 2.09 -4.02 11.81
C THR A 69 1.88 -5.01 12.94
N ALA A 70 2.78 -5.07 13.92
CA ALA A 70 2.65 -5.94 15.08
C ALA A 70 1.40 -5.58 15.91
N ALA A 71 1.16 -4.29 16.15
CA ALA A 71 -0.02 -3.82 16.90
C ALA A 71 -1.34 -4.12 16.15
N LEU A 72 -1.40 -3.85 14.84
CA LEU A 72 -2.54 -4.22 13.99
C LEU A 72 -2.81 -5.73 14.03
N THR A 73 -1.75 -6.53 13.91
CA THR A 73 -1.84 -8.00 13.95
C THR A 73 -2.40 -8.49 15.29
N ALA A 74 -1.93 -7.92 16.40
CA ALA A 74 -2.47 -8.23 17.72
C ALA A 74 -3.98 -7.90 17.82
N GLY A 75 -4.41 -6.75 17.29
CA GLY A 75 -5.82 -6.38 17.25
C GLY A 75 -6.67 -7.32 16.39
N LEU A 76 -6.21 -7.64 15.19
CA LEU A 76 -6.90 -8.57 14.28
C LEU A 76 -7.03 -9.98 14.88
N THR A 77 -5.96 -10.50 15.48
CA THR A 77 -5.99 -11.83 16.11
C THR A 77 -6.84 -11.84 17.36
N ALA A 78 -6.88 -10.75 18.13
CA ALA A 78 -7.83 -10.58 19.24
C ALA A 78 -9.30 -10.57 18.77
N ALA A 79 -9.57 -10.08 17.55
CA ALA A 79 -10.87 -10.18 16.89
C ALA A 79 -11.14 -11.55 16.25
N GLY A 80 -10.29 -12.55 16.47
CA GLY A 80 -10.44 -13.90 15.93
C GLY A 80 -9.99 -14.09 14.48
N ARG A 81 -9.34 -13.09 13.86
CA ARG A 81 -8.95 -13.16 12.44
C ARG A 81 -7.64 -13.88 12.24
N GLN A 82 -7.58 -14.70 11.20
CA GLN A 82 -6.32 -15.15 10.64
C GLN A 82 -5.65 -13.99 9.89
N VAL A 83 -4.37 -13.76 10.15
CA VAL A 83 -3.58 -12.68 9.53
C VAL A 83 -2.52 -13.29 8.60
N TRP A 84 -2.46 -12.80 7.38
CA TRP A 84 -1.42 -13.10 6.40
C TRP A 84 -0.52 -11.89 6.21
N ASN A 85 0.72 -11.99 6.70
CA ASN A 85 1.70 -10.93 6.60
C ASN A 85 2.56 -11.08 5.34
N LEU A 86 2.53 -10.07 4.46
CA LEU A 86 3.35 -9.99 3.25
C LEU A 86 4.73 -9.39 3.53
N GLY A 87 4.89 -8.70 4.66
CA GLY A 87 6.08 -7.91 4.94
C GLY A 87 6.18 -6.64 4.08
N LEU A 88 7.40 -6.32 3.65
CA LEU A 88 7.67 -5.18 2.75
C LEU A 88 7.10 -5.46 1.36
N CYS A 89 6.16 -4.65 0.92
CA CYS A 89 5.56 -4.79 -0.41
C CYS A 89 4.98 -3.47 -0.91
N PRO A 90 4.86 -3.26 -2.24
CA PRO A 90 4.07 -2.18 -2.82
C PRO A 90 2.61 -2.23 -2.37
N THR A 91 1.99 -1.05 -2.19
CA THR A 91 0.56 -0.97 -1.83
C THR A 91 -0.33 -1.81 -2.74
N PRO A 92 -0.16 -1.84 -4.09
CA PRO A 92 -1.02 -2.64 -4.95
C PRO A 92 -0.93 -4.16 -4.74
N ALA A 93 0.11 -4.67 -4.09
CA ALA A 93 0.24 -6.09 -3.77
C ALA A 93 -0.84 -6.56 -2.78
N VAL A 94 -1.24 -5.70 -1.82
CA VAL A 94 -2.27 -6.03 -0.84
C VAL A 94 -3.64 -6.25 -1.50
N PRO A 95 -4.24 -5.31 -2.25
CA PRO A 95 -5.52 -5.54 -2.92
C PRO A 95 -5.49 -6.66 -3.96
N LEU A 96 -4.36 -6.88 -4.64
CA LEU A 96 -4.23 -8.03 -5.53
C LEU A 96 -4.30 -9.35 -4.76
N SER A 97 -3.57 -9.45 -3.64
CA SER A 97 -3.58 -10.65 -2.78
C SER A 97 -4.99 -10.92 -2.25
N ILE A 98 -5.73 -9.89 -1.81
CA ILE A 98 -7.12 -10.02 -1.36
C ILE A 98 -7.98 -10.70 -2.45
N ARG A 99 -7.95 -10.16 -3.67
CA ARG A 99 -8.75 -10.70 -4.79
C ARG A 99 -8.38 -12.12 -5.18
N ARG A 100 -7.09 -12.47 -5.13
CA ARG A 100 -6.59 -13.79 -5.55
C ARG A 100 -6.79 -14.89 -4.52
N THR A 101 -6.94 -14.53 -3.25
CA THR A 101 -6.99 -15.50 -2.15
C THR A 101 -8.34 -15.54 -1.44
N ALA A 102 -9.32 -14.79 -1.93
CA ALA A 102 -10.63 -14.62 -1.27
C ALA A 102 -10.49 -14.17 0.20
N ALA A 103 -9.49 -13.33 0.50
CA ALA A 103 -9.30 -12.77 1.83
C ALA A 103 -10.47 -11.87 2.23
N ALA A 104 -10.74 -11.76 3.54
CA ALA A 104 -11.81 -10.90 4.07
C ALA A 104 -11.57 -9.42 3.82
N GLY A 105 -10.32 -9.03 3.65
CA GLY A 105 -9.86 -7.68 3.42
C GLY A 105 -8.37 -7.58 3.68
N GLY A 106 -7.85 -6.35 3.80
CA GLY A 106 -6.44 -6.16 4.11
C GLY A 106 -6.11 -4.75 4.56
N LEU A 107 -4.91 -4.61 5.12
CA LEU A 107 -4.36 -3.35 5.60
C LEU A 107 -2.98 -3.10 5.00
N MET A 108 -2.72 -1.85 4.62
CA MET A 108 -1.38 -1.42 4.21
C MET A 108 -0.88 -0.35 5.16
N VAL A 109 0.27 -0.60 5.77
CA VAL A 109 0.95 0.33 6.68
C VAL A 109 1.88 1.21 5.85
N SER A 110 1.44 2.41 5.54
CA SER A 110 2.16 3.40 4.74
C SER A 110 1.54 4.78 4.84
N ALA A 111 2.36 5.82 4.73
CA ALA A 111 1.94 7.19 4.48
C ALA A 111 2.28 7.67 3.06
N SER A 112 2.52 6.76 2.11
CA SER A 112 2.80 7.06 0.70
C SER A 112 3.97 8.03 0.55
N HIS A 113 3.76 9.23 -0.02
CA HIS A 113 4.78 10.24 -0.29
C HIS A 113 5.12 11.16 0.89
N ASN A 114 4.50 10.96 2.06
CA ASN A 114 4.78 11.78 3.24
C ASN A 114 6.23 11.60 3.74
N PRO A 115 6.75 12.55 4.54
CA PRO A 115 8.07 12.44 5.15
C PRO A 115 8.26 11.15 5.99
N PRO A 116 9.51 10.75 6.30
CA PRO A 116 9.82 9.54 7.06
C PRO A 116 9.19 9.44 8.46
N GLY A 117 8.97 10.58 9.13
CA GLY A 117 8.36 10.65 10.47
C GLY A 117 6.87 10.31 10.50
N ASP A 118 6.20 10.40 9.35
CA ASP A 118 4.79 10.04 9.22
C ASP A 118 4.62 8.55 8.96
N ASN A 119 3.44 8.03 9.29
CA ASN A 119 2.96 6.75 8.82
C ASN A 119 1.43 6.79 8.66
N GLY A 120 0.85 5.70 8.17
CA GLY A 120 -0.58 5.58 7.98
C GLY A 120 -1.03 4.14 7.85
N ILE A 121 -2.34 3.96 7.82
CA ILE A 121 -2.97 2.65 7.66
C ILE A 121 -4.12 2.79 6.67
N LYS A 122 -3.96 2.18 5.49
CA LYS A 122 -5.01 2.05 4.47
C LYS A 122 -5.77 0.76 4.73
N VAL A 123 -7.10 0.77 4.59
CA VAL A 123 -7.95 -0.42 4.80
C VAL A 123 -8.70 -0.76 3.52
N PHE A 124 -8.64 -2.03 3.14
CA PHE A 124 -9.28 -2.58 1.94
C PHE A 124 -10.30 -3.63 2.32
N GLY A 125 -11.46 -3.63 1.64
CA GLY A 125 -12.48 -4.67 1.78
C GLY A 125 -12.17 -5.92 0.94
N ALA A 126 -13.06 -6.90 0.99
CA ALA A 126 -12.91 -8.19 0.29
C ALA A 126 -12.80 -8.08 -1.24
N SER A 127 -13.27 -6.99 -1.84
CA SER A 127 -13.07 -6.72 -3.28
C SER A 127 -11.67 -6.21 -3.63
N GLY A 128 -10.82 -5.93 -2.63
CA GLY A 128 -9.56 -5.22 -2.82
C GLY A 128 -9.73 -3.71 -3.06
N ALA A 129 -10.95 -3.21 -3.05
CA ALA A 129 -11.23 -1.78 -3.11
C ALA A 129 -11.19 -1.17 -1.71
N LYS A 130 -11.17 0.17 -1.66
CA LYS A 130 -11.31 0.95 -0.44
C LYS A 130 -12.54 0.50 0.34
N LEU A 131 -12.43 0.49 1.66
CA LEU A 131 -13.52 0.08 2.53
C LEU A 131 -14.77 0.96 2.31
N PRO A 132 -15.98 0.37 2.18
CA PRO A 132 -17.22 1.13 2.08
C PRO A 132 -17.44 2.07 3.27
N LYS A 133 -18.13 3.18 3.03
CA LYS A 133 -18.30 4.25 4.04
C LYS A 133 -19.03 3.77 5.30
N ASP A 134 -20.01 2.90 5.17
CA ASP A 134 -20.73 2.28 6.29
C ASP A 134 -19.78 1.48 7.19
N GLN A 135 -18.86 0.72 6.60
CA GLN A 135 -17.87 -0.04 7.35
C GLN A 135 -16.81 0.87 8.00
N GLN A 136 -16.39 1.94 7.30
CA GLN A 136 -15.50 2.94 7.92
C GLN A 136 -16.13 3.57 9.16
N LEU A 137 -17.41 3.98 9.06
CA LEU A 137 -18.15 4.57 10.19
C LEU A 137 -18.32 3.58 11.35
N ALA A 138 -18.53 2.28 11.07
CA ALA A 138 -18.61 1.26 12.11
C ALA A 138 -17.27 1.09 12.86
N ILE A 139 -16.14 1.10 12.15
CA ILE A 139 -14.81 1.09 12.76
C ILE A 139 -14.59 2.35 13.61
N GLU A 140 -14.93 3.53 13.07
CA GLU A 140 -14.82 4.80 13.81
C GLU A 140 -15.64 4.80 15.10
N ALA A 141 -16.88 4.29 15.04
CA ALA A 141 -17.73 4.18 16.20
C ALA A 141 -17.09 3.30 17.30
N GLY A 142 -16.51 2.16 16.90
CA GLY A 142 -15.77 1.29 17.81
C GLY A 142 -14.57 1.98 18.45
N LEU A 143 -13.74 2.68 17.64
CA LEU A 143 -12.58 3.43 18.13
C LEU A 143 -12.98 4.55 19.13
N ARG A 144 -14.16 5.14 18.96
CA ARG A 144 -14.72 6.15 19.87
C ARG A 144 -15.44 5.57 21.10
N GLY A 145 -15.48 4.24 21.24
CA GLY A 145 -16.17 3.59 22.35
C GLY A 145 -17.69 3.54 22.19
N GLN A 146 -18.19 3.61 20.99
CA GLN A 146 -19.60 3.52 20.60
C GLN A 146 -19.82 2.29 19.70
N PRO A 147 -19.45 1.07 20.13
CA PRO A 147 -19.53 -0.10 19.28
C PRO A 147 -20.99 -0.39 18.89
N SER A 148 -21.18 -0.92 17.69
CA SER A 148 -22.45 -1.49 17.27
C SER A 148 -22.74 -2.77 18.06
N ALA A 149 -24.00 -3.22 18.05
CA ALA A 149 -24.45 -4.47 18.70
C ALA A 149 -23.73 -5.74 18.20
N ASP A 150 -22.92 -5.64 17.15
CA ASP A 150 -22.20 -6.75 16.53
C ASP A 150 -20.81 -7.00 17.12
N ASP A 151 -20.40 -6.30 18.19
CA ASP A 151 -19.14 -6.59 18.88
C ASP A 151 -19.20 -7.99 19.51
N ARG A 152 -18.48 -8.92 18.88
CA ARG A 152 -18.44 -10.35 19.27
C ARG A 152 -17.54 -10.61 20.46
N GLY A 153 -16.83 -9.59 20.95
CA GLY A 153 -15.82 -9.75 22.00
C GLY A 153 -14.68 -10.70 21.62
N LEU A 154 -13.93 -11.16 22.60
CA LEU A 154 -12.87 -12.16 22.44
C LEU A 154 -13.49 -13.58 22.43
N SER A 155 -14.05 -14.02 21.31
CA SER A 155 -14.68 -15.34 21.22
C SER A 155 -13.72 -16.45 20.76
N ALA A 156 -12.71 -16.13 19.98
CA ALA A 156 -11.64 -17.01 19.51
C ALA A 156 -10.39 -16.18 19.24
N ILE A 157 -9.21 -16.78 19.40
CA ILE A 157 -7.94 -16.12 19.05
C ILE A 157 -7.56 -16.54 17.64
N GLY A 158 -7.26 -15.53 16.79
CA GLY A 158 -6.79 -15.74 15.44
C GLY A 158 -5.34 -16.19 15.37
N THR A 159 -4.86 -16.49 14.17
CA THR A 159 -3.49 -16.94 13.91
C THR A 159 -2.74 -16.00 12.98
N VAL A 160 -1.41 -16.04 13.00
CA VAL A 160 -0.55 -15.24 12.12
C VAL A 160 0.27 -16.17 11.23
N HIS A 161 0.35 -15.83 9.95
CA HIS A 161 1.14 -16.58 8.97
C HIS A 161 1.94 -15.60 8.11
N GLU A 162 3.25 -15.80 8.04
CA GLU A 162 4.10 -15.10 7.08
C GLU A 162 3.84 -15.66 5.68
N ARG A 163 3.51 -14.78 4.73
CA ARG A 163 3.14 -15.15 3.36
C ARG A 163 3.92 -14.37 2.30
N PRO A 164 5.27 -14.38 2.35
CA PRO A 164 6.11 -13.67 1.39
C PRO A 164 5.89 -14.15 -0.06
N GLY A 165 5.42 -15.37 -0.26
CA GLY A 165 5.07 -15.91 -1.58
C GLY A 165 4.01 -15.12 -2.32
N LEU A 166 3.13 -14.39 -1.63
CA LEU A 166 2.13 -13.53 -2.27
C LEU A 166 2.76 -12.34 -3.00
N LEU A 167 3.98 -11.93 -2.62
CA LEU A 167 4.74 -10.94 -3.38
C LEU A 167 5.21 -11.50 -4.73
N LEU A 168 5.58 -12.77 -4.80
CA LEU A 168 5.90 -13.44 -6.07
C LEU A 168 4.66 -13.53 -6.97
N ASP A 169 3.49 -13.78 -6.40
CA ASP A 169 2.23 -13.76 -7.16
C ASP A 169 1.93 -12.37 -7.73
N TYR A 170 2.27 -11.31 -6.98
CA TYR A 170 2.17 -9.94 -7.46
C TYR A 170 3.16 -9.67 -8.60
N GLN A 171 4.43 -10.07 -8.48
CA GLN A 171 5.43 -9.96 -9.54
C GLN A 171 4.99 -10.70 -10.82
N ASN A 172 4.53 -11.94 -10.67
CA ASN A 172 4.01 -12.74 -11.79
C ASN A 172 2.83 -12.03 -12.48
N HIS A 173 1.95 -11.39 -11.70
CA HIS A 173 0.85 -10.63 -12.26
C HIS A 173 1.33 -9.43 -13.09
N LEU A 174 2.35 -8.70 -12.60
CA LEU A 174 2.95 -7.59 -13.35
C LEU A 174 3.56 -8.07 -14.68
N TRP A 175 4.28 -9.20 -14.70
CA TRP A 175 4.83 -9.78 -15.94
C TRP A 175 3.71 -10.20 -16.91
N GLN A 176 2.67 -10.81 -16.42
CA GLN A 176 1.52 -11.20 -17.25
C GLN A 176 0.76 -10.01 -17.84
N SER A 177 0.72 -8.88 -17.14
CA SER A 177 0.00 -7.68 -17.57
C SER A 177 0.58 -7.02 -18.82
N VAL A 178 1.86 -7.27 -19.12
CA VAL A 178 2.52 -6.71 -20.33
C VAL A 178 2.41 -7.63 -21.56
N ALA A 179 1.61 -8.68 -21.49
CA ALA A 179 1.23 -9.55 -22.62
C ALA A 179 2.44 -10.06 -23.45
N GLY A 180 3.52 -10.44 -22.78
CA GLY A 180 4.74 -10.97 -23.44
C GLY A 180 5.62 -9.90 -24.12
N ARG A 181 5.31 -8.62 -23.97
CA ARG A 181 6.20 -7.53 -24.43
C ARG A 181 7.52 -7.60 -23.65
N ARG A 182 8.61 -7.26 -24.33
CA ARG A 182 9.96 -7.37 -23.80
C ARG A 182 10.67 -6.03 -23.90
N LEU A 183 11.71 -5.86 -23.09
CA LEU A 183 12.52 -4.65 -23.00
C LEU A 183 13.99 -4.92 -23.34
N GLU A 184 14.29 -5.98 -24.13
CA GLU A 184 15.65 -6.27 -24.58
C GLU A 184 16.25 -5.10 -25.32
N GLY A 185 17.51 -4.75 -24.98
CA GLY A 185 18.22 -3.62 -25.55
C GLY A 185 17.80 -2.25 -25.00
N CYS A 186 16.85 -2.22 -24.07
CA CYS A 186 16.44 -1.00 -23.39
C CYS A 186 17.13 -0.89 -22.02
N ARG A 187 17.91 0.17 -21.82
CA ARG A 187 18.41 0.55 -20.49
C ARG A 187 17.37 1.38 -19.79
N VAL A 188 17.01 1.00 -18.56
CA VAL A 188 16.00 1.67 -17.73
C VAL A 188 16.63 2.10 -16.40
N VAL A 189 16.32 3.31 -15.94
CA VAL A 189 16.70 3.78 -14.61
C VAL A 189 15.46 3.74 -13.71
N LEU A 190 15.57 3.08 -12.55
CA LEU A 190 14.50 3.00 -11.55
C LEU A 190 14.93 3.75 -10.30
N ASP A 191 14.16 4.77 -9.90
CA ASP A 191 14.28 5.38 -8.59
C ASP A 191 13.22 4.74 -7.66
N LEU A 192 13.69 3.84 -6.79
CA LEU A 192 12.84 3.05 -5.89
C LEU A 192 12.57 3.75 -4.55
N CYS A 193 12.97 5.03 -4.43
CA CYS A 193 12.59 5.94 -3.35
C CYS A 193 12.94 5.46 -1.93
N TRP A 194 13.91 4.54 -1.77
CA TRP A 194 14.19 3.82 -0.52
C TRP A 194 12.96 3.08 0.04
N GLY A 195 11.89 2.98 -0.77
CA GLY A 195 10.54 2.57 -0.40
C GLY A 195 10.23 1.10 -0.70
N SER A 196 8.94 0.81 -0.82
CA SER A 196 8.43 -0.54 -1.01
C SER A 196 8.69 -1.12 -2.41
N ALA A 197 8.91 -0.27 -3.43
CA ALA A 197 9.30 -0.72 -4.76
C ALA A 197 10.63 -1.50 -4.77
N THR A 198 11.48 -1.32 -3.76
CA THR A 198 12.71 -2.09 -3.56
C THR A 198 12.47 -3.60 -3.44
N ALA A 199 11.28 -4.01 -3.03
CA ALA A 199 10.94 -5.41 -2.84
C ALA A 199 10.74 -6.19 -4.17
N CYS A 200 10.45 -5.51 -5.28
CA CYS A 200 10.14 -6.20 -6.55
C CYS A 200 10.50 -5.41 -7.83
N GLY A 201 10.65 -4.09 -7.77
CA GLY A 201 10.78 -3.25 -8.97
C GLY A 201 11.91 -3.66 -9.89
N GLU A 202 13.12 -3.81 -9.36
CA GLU A 202 14.28 -4.25 -10.15
C GLU A 202 14.06 -5.62 -10.79
N ALA A 203 13.54 -6.59 -10.02
CA ALA A 203 13.32 -7.95 -10.48
C ALA A 203 12.33 -7.99 -11.64
N VAL A 204 11.25 -7.21 -11.58
CA VAL A 204 10.23 -7.13 -12.63
C VAL A 204 10.82 -6.63 -13.94
N PHE A 205 11.58 -5.54 -13.92
CA PHE A 205 12.16 -4.97 -15.15
C PHE A 205 13.26 -5.85 -15.74
N ARG A 206 14.10 -6.48 -14.90
CA ARG A 206 15.13 -7.43 -15.37
C ARG A 206 14.52 -8.65 -16.05
N GLU A 207 13.44 -9.20 -15.49
CA GLU A 207 12.73 -10.34 -16.10
C GLU A 207 12.12 -9.96 -17.47
N LEU A 208 11.74 -8.71 -17.66
CA LEU A 208 11.31 -8.19 -18.96
C LEU A 208 12.47 -8.01 -19.96
N GLY A 209 13.71 -8.23 -19.55
CA GLY A 209 14.90 -8.15 -20.40
C GLY A 209 15.58 -6.77 -20.40
N ALA A 210 15.15 -5.84 -19.52
CA ALA A 210 15.79 -4.53 -19.45
C ALA A 210 17.17 -4.59 -18.80
N GLU A 211 18.10 -3.74 -19.26
CA GLU A 211 19.29 -3.38 -18.51
C GLU A 211 18.90 -2.35 -17.44
N VAL A 212 18.91 -2.74 -16.16
CA VAL A 212 18.37 -1.90 -15.07
C VAL A 212 19.50 -1.25 -14.29
N GLN A 213 19.46 0.08 -14.21
CA GLN A 213 20.18 0.89 -13.23
C GLN A 213 19.21 1.29 -12.12
N VAL A 214 19.60 1.07 -10.85
CA VAL A 214 18.76 1.37 -9.70
C VAL A 214 19.34 2.55 -8.93
N LEU A 215 18.48 3.50 -8.59
CA LEU A 215 18.71 4.56 -7.61
C LEU A 215 17.87 4.26 -6.37
N HIS A 216 18.41 4.57 -5.19
CA HIS A 216 17.70 4.45 -3.92
C HIS A 216 17.07 3.04 -3.71
N GLY A 217 17.82 1.99 -4.06
CA GLY A 217 17.35 0.62 -4.22
C GLY A 217 17.39 -0.24 -2.95
N THR A 218 17.82 0.29 -1.81
CA THR A 218 17.79 -0.42 -0.52
C THR A 218 16.65 0.14 0.34
N PRO A 219 15.80 -0.69 0.97
CA PRO A 219 14.74 -0.17 1.82
C PRO A 219 15.33 0.56 3.03
N ASP A 220 14.96 1.85 3.20
CA ASP A 220 15.45 2.68 4.30
C ASP A 220 14.37 3.65 4.75
N GLY A 221 13.77 3.36 5.91
CA GLY A 221 12.68 4.15 6.47
C GLY A 221 13.09 5.55 6.93
N SER A 222 14.37 5.83 7.10
CA SER A 222 14.86 7.18 7.44
C SER A 222 15.05 8.08 6.21
N ARG A 223 15.09 7.48 5.01
CA ARG A 223 15.33 8.15 3.73
C ARG A 223 14.15 8.12 2.77
N ILE A 224 13.12 7.31 3.06
CA ILE A 224 11.95 7.19 2.20
C ILE A 224 11.39 8.56 1.82
N ASN A 225 11.21 8.84 0.52
CA ASN A 225 10.77 10.11 -0.06
C ASN A 225 11.70 11.34 0.18
N VAL A 226 12.90 11.17 0.72
CA VAL A 226 13.80 12.29 0.96
C VAL A 226 14.69 12.52 -0.27
N GLY A 227 14.38 13.58 -1.02
CA GLY A 227 15.15 14.00 -2.21
C GLY A 227 15.19 12.97 -3.34
N CYS A 228 14.18 12.10 -3.45
CA CYS A 228 14.13 11.01 -4.41
C CYS A 228 12.69 10.68 -4.83
N GLY A 229 12.55 9.74 -5.75
CA GLY A 229 11.29 9.17 -6.20
C GLY A 229 10.42 10.15 -6.98
N SER A 230 9.12 9.89 -7.02
CA SER A 230 8.15 10.64 -7.85
C SER A 230 7.97 12.10 -7.45
N THR A 231 8.38 12.50 -6.24
CA THR A 231 8.29 13.89 -5.76
C THR A 231 9.57 14.69 -6.00
N HIS A 232 10.70 14.05 -6.32
CA HIS A 232 12.01 14.67 -6.57
C HIS A 232 12.73 13.98 -7.73
N LEU A 233 12.35 14.28 -8.96
CA LEU A 233 12.79 13.59 -10.17
C LEU A 233 14.19 14.00 -10.66
N GLU A 234 14.82 15.00 -10.07
CA GLU A 234 16.10 15.50 -10.60
C GLU A 234 17.21 14.44 -10.59
N PRO A 235 17.40 13.63 -9.52
CA PRO A 235 18.39 12.54 -9.57
C PRO A 235 18.10 11.51 -10.68
N LEU A 236 16.82 11.17 -10.90
CA LEU A 236 16.39 10.26 -11.95
C LEU A 236 16.69 10.84 -13.34
N ARG A 237 16.34 12.11 -13.59
CA ARG A 237 16.59 12.80 -14.86
C ARG A 237 18.07 12.81 -15.22
N GLN A 238 18.92 13.17 -14.25
CA GLN A 238 20.37 13.18 -14.44
C GLN A 238 20.92 11.78 -14.77
N ALA A 239 20.47 10.75 -14.04
CA ALA A 239 20.90 9.39 -14.26
C ALA A 239 20.47 8.84 -15.63
N VAL A 240 19.24 9.15 -16.08
CA VAL A 240 18.75 8.76 -17.42
C VAL A 240 19.62 9.38 -18.53
N VAL A 241 19.85 10.68 -18.47
CA VAL A 241 20.62 11.39 -19.49
C VAL A 241 22.08 10.96 -19.48
N ALA A 242 22.73 10.94 -18.32
CA ALA A 242 24.13 10.58 -18.17
C ALA A 242 24.41 9.10 -18.53
N GLY A 243 23.47 8.21 -18.21
CA GLY A 243 23.56 6.78 -18.50
C GLY A 243 23.14 6.39 -19.92
N GLY A 244 22.64 7.33 -20.73
CA GLY A 244 22.09 7.05 -22.06
C GLY A 244 20.92 6.04 -22.00
N ALA A 245 20.11 6.11 -20.95
CA ALA A 245 18.98 5.21 -20.78
C ALA A 245 17.81 5.58 -21.70
N CYS A 246 17.02 4.59 -22.12
CA CYS A 246 15.81 4.79 -22.92
C CYS A 246 14.74 5.57 -22.14
N MET A 247 14.65 5.28 -20.85
CA MET A 247 13.64 5.89 -19.95
C MET A 247 14.02 5.68 -18.48
N GLY A 248 13.33 6.41 -17.62
CA GLY A 248 13.42 6.24 -16.17
C GLY A 248 12.05 6.29 -15.51
N PHE A 249 11.93 5.66 -14.34
CA PHE A 249 10.69 5.65 -13.54
C PHE A 249 11.02 5.96 -12.09
N GLY A 250 10.35 6.99 -11.54
CA GLY A 250 10.43 7.36 -10.12
C GLY A 250 9.15 6.99 -9.39
N PHE A 251 9.27 6.17 -8.36
CA PHE A 251 8.16 5.71 -7.53
C PHE A 251 8.03 6.58 -6.28
N ASP A 252 6.85 6.59 -5.65
CA ASP A 252 6.71 7.09 -4.29
C ASP A 252 6.93 5.96 -3.25
N GLY A 253 6.90 6.30 -1.97
CA GLY A 253 7.33 5.41 -0.89
C GLY A 253 6.62 4.07 -0.83
N ASP A 254 5.34 3.98 -1.22
CA ASP A 254 4.56 2.75 -1.25
C ASP A 254 4.20 2.27 -2.66
N ALA A 255 4.81 2.89 -3.67
CA ALA A 255 4.78 2.48 -5.07
C ALA A 255 3.36 2.32 -5.66
N ASP A 256 2.40 3.13 -5.19
CA ASP A 256 1.09 3.26 -5.81
C ASP A 256 1.05 4.40 -6.85
N ARG A 257 2.12 5.21 -6.93
CA ARG A 257 2.33 6.29 -7.90
C ARG A 257 3.69 6.19 -8.56
N MET A 258 3.75 6.64 -9.82
CA MET A 258 4.95 6.66 -10.63
C MET A 258 4.92 7.85 -11.58
N LEU A 259 6.09 8.47 -11.79
CA LEU A 259 6.33 9.41 -12.88
C LEU A 259 7.45 8.89 -13.78
N ALA A 260 7.34 9.14 -15.08
CA ALA A 260 8.31 8.69 -16.07
C ALA A 260 9.21 9.84 -16.56
N VAL A 261 10.40 9.45 -17.03
CA VAL A 261 11.37 10.36 -17.65
C VAL A 261 11.85 9.74 -18.97
N ASP A 262 11.83 10.50 -20.06
CA ASP A 262 12.34 10.04 -21.35
C ASP A 262 13.87 10.15 -21.47
N ALA A 263 14.43 9.62 -22.56
CA ALA A 263 15.87 9.64 -22.84
C ALA A 263 16.50 11.05 -22.88
N ARG A 264 15.69 12.10 -22.99
CA ARG A 264 16.13 13.51 -23.00
C ARG A 264 15.98 14.17 -21.62
N GLY A 265 15.59 13.44 -20.59
CA GLY A 265 15.34 13.98 -19.26
C GLY A 265 14.02 14.74 -19.13
N ARG A 266 13.08 14.63 -20.07
CA ARG A 266 11.76 15.26 -19.96
C ARG A 266 10.87 14.38 -19.10
N VAL A 267 10.14 15.01 -18.18
CA VAL A 267 9.17 14.34 -17.30
C VAL A 267 7.87 14.10 -18.06
N PHE A 268 7.30 12.92 -17.88
CA PHE A 268 5.95 12.56 -18.29
C PHE A 268 5.10 12.42 -17.01
N ASP A 269 4.17 13.34 -16.88
CA ASP A 269 3.22 13.38 -15.75
C ASP A 269 2.03 12.42 -15.95
N GLY A 270 1.11 12.42 -14.98
CA GLY A 270 -0.06 11.54 -15.01
C GLY A 270 -0.96 11.78 -16.22
N ASP A 271 -1.14 13.01 -16.64
CA ASP A 271 -2.00 13.37 -17.79
C ASP A 271 -1.42 12.84 -19.10
N GLN A 272 -0.10 12.98 -19.26
CA GLN A 272 0.60 12.45 -20.43
C GLN A 272 0.58 10.92 -20.47
N ILE A 273 0.73 10.26 -19.30
CA ILE A 273 0.64 8.80 -19.20
C ILE A 273 -0.79 8.33 -19.52
N LEU A 274 -1.82 9.01 -19.00
CA LEU A 274 -3.22 8.72 -19.32
C LEU A 274 -3.50 8.87 -20.82
N TYR A 275 -2.98 9.92 -21.45
CA TYR A 275 -3.12 10.12 -22.89
C TYR A 275 -2.48 8.98 -23.69
N LEU A 276 -1.21 8.64 -23.38
CA LEU A 276 -0.49 7.56 -24.08
C LEU A 276 -1.18 6.21 -23.93
N TRP A 277 -1.56 5.87 -22.69
CA TRP A 277 -2.21 4.60 -22.39
C TRP A 277 -3.62 4.53 -22.97
N GLY A 278 -4.41 5.59 -22.79
CA GLY A 278 -5.77 5.67 -23.36
C GLY A 278 -5.77 5.59 -24.87
N SER A 279 -4.82 6.26 -25.56
CA SER A 279 -4.67 6.16 -27.02
C SER A 279 -4.31 4.74 -27.45
N ALA A 280 -3.39 4.08 -26.77
CA ALA A 280 -3.00 2.70 -27.08
C ALA A 280 -4.16 1.71 -26.88
N LEU A 281 -4.95 1.86 -25.81
CA LEU A 281 -6.14 1.04 -25.55
C LEU A 281 -7.23 1.29 -26.59
N LEU A 282 -7.41 2.56 -27.02
CA LEU A 282 -8.38 2.92 -28.06
C LEU A 282 -8.01 2.29 -29.41
N GLU A 283 -6.73 2.38 -29.80
CA GLU A 283 -6.22 1.76 -31.04
C GLU A 283 -6.32 0.23 -31.02
N ALA A 284 -6.14 -0.40 -29.84
CA ALA A 284 -6.31 -1.84 -29.65
C ALA A 284 -7.79 -2.27 -29.57
N GLY A 285 -8.73 -1.35 -29.49
CA GLY A 285 -10.15 -1.67 -29.24
C GLY A 285 -10.44 -2.18 -27.83
N GLU A 286 -9.55 -1.91 -26.89
CA GLU A 286 -9.62 -2.39 -25.50
C GLU A 286 -10.07 -1.29 -24.51
N LEU A 287 -10.34 -0.06 -24.98
CA LEU A 287 -10.81 1.03 -24.12
C LEU A 287 -12.31 0.87 -23.84
N PRO A 288 -12.74 0.62 -22.59
CA PRO A 288 -14.15 0.44 -22.25
C PRO A 288 -14.98 1.67 -22.66
N ASP A 289 -16.08 1.45 -23.39
CA ASP A 289 -16.99 2.48 -23.90
C ASP A 289 -16.30 3.62 -24.67
N ASN A 290 -15.06 3.45 -25.12
CA ASN A 290 -14.19 4.48 -25.69
C ASN A 290 -14.07 5.73 -24.77
N ARG A 291 -14.04 5.53 -23.45
CA ARG A 291 -14.03 6.61 -22.47
C ARG A 291 -12.80 6.57 -21.60
N LEU A 292 -12.23 7.74 -21.38
CA LEU A 292 -11.20 8.01 -20.40
C LEU A 292 -11.72 9.06 -19.42
N VAL A 293 -11.45 8.87 -18.12
CA VAL A 293 -11.74 9.86 -17.09
C VAL A 293 -10.43 10.50 -16.65
N ALA A 294 -10.33 11.80 -16.81
CA ALA A 294 -9.22 12.62 -16.33
C ALA A 294 -9.73 13.61 -15.28
N THR A 295 -8.83 14.11 -14.41
CA THR A 295 -9.15 15.12 -13.37
C THR A 295 -8.74 16.51 -13.83
#